data_1a8229d02fed74ecb01cf62c375d2e49
#
_entry.id   1a8229d02fed74ecb01cf62c375d2e49
#
_cell.length_a   1.000
_cell.length_b   1.000
_cell.length_c   1.000
_cell.angle_alpha   90.00
_cell.angle_beta   90.00
_cell.angle_gamma   90.00
#
_symmetry.space_group_name_H-M   'P 1'
#
loop_
_entity.id
_entity.type
_entity.pdbx_description
1 polymer ?
#
loop_
_entity_poly.entity_id
_entity_poly.type
_entity_poly.pdbx_seq_one_letter_code
_entity_poly.pdbx_strand_id
1 'polypeptide(L)'
;YKRQAYKSLDLIRLLKKGNNEIKAIITKSGKEFVTPLSISTLTKSKTFEDIFDANSEAEIDHISLSRWADLVIVMPTTANFMTKLSHGKAEDLATTVILASNKDILLVPAMNVRMWLHKATQQNVKILKDYGYLFIGPEKGEMACGEYGEGKMSSPRQIYAYIDHYFNKRNLVKSKNFKALVTAGPTREYIDPVRYISNESSGKQGYEIALALDKLGIKTTLIIGPSNLTTQKNIKTKKIVTANELLIETKKSLPVDVAVCAAAVSDFKPVVRNKNKLKKNQNNIKPIKIEKNKDVLEYLGKNNEHRPKLVVGFS
;
A
#
# COMPACT_ATOMS: atom_id res chain seq x y z
N TYR A 1 27.49 -9.28 12.01
CA TYR A 1 26.27 -9.18 11.19
C TYR A 1 25.34 -10.34 11.48
N LYS A 2 25.84 -11.57 11.43
CA LYS A 2 25.12 -12.76 11.89
C LYS A 2 24.75 -12.68 13.37
N ARG A 3 25.47 -11.90 14.19
CA ARG A 3 25.15 -11.65 15.61
C ARG A 3 23.73 -11.07 15.83
N GLN A 4 23.07 -10.52 14.80
CA GLN A 4 21.68 -10.05 14.92
C GLN A 4 20.64 -11.16 14.67
N ALA A 5 21.06 -12.40 14.39
CA ALA A 5 20.17 -13.53 14.19
C ALA A 5 19.27 -13.82 15.40
N TYR A 6 19.75 -13.54 16.64
CA TYR A 6 18.92 -13.70 17.85
C TYR A 6 17.61 -12.89 17.82
N LYS A 7 17.60 -11.76 17.10
CA LYS A 7 16.38 -10.94 16.96
C LYS A 7 15.27 -11.65 16.18
N SER A 8 15.59 -12.71 15.45
CA SER A 8 14.56 -13.55 14.81
C SER A 8 13.67 -14.23 15.85
N LEU A 9 14.20 -14.57 17.01
CA LEU A 9 13.41 -15.14 18.11
C LEU A 9 12.37 -14.16 18.65
N ASP A 10 12.72 -12.86 18.71
CA ASP A 10 11.77 -11.82 19.13
C ASP A 10 10.69 -11.59 18.07
N LEU A 11 11.04 -11.64 16.77
CA LEU A 11 10.04 -11.58 15.70
C LEU A 11 9.10 -12.79 15.75
N ILE A 12 9.63 -14.00 15.95
CA ILE A 12 8.81 -15.22 16.12
C ILE A 12 7.81 -15.03 17.28
N ARG A 13 8.24 -14.51 18.43
CA ARG A 13 7.33 -14.23 19.56
C ARG A 13 6.22 -13.25 19.19
N LEU A 14 6.54 -12.17 18.47
CA LEU A 14 5.55 -11.18 18.02
C LEU A 14 4.54 -11.80 17.04
N LEU A 15 5.02 -12.56 16.07
CA LEU A 15 4.16 -13.22 15.08
C LEU A 15 3.26 -14.28 15.73
N LYS A 16 3.76 -15.06 16.68
CA LYS A 16 2.94 -16.05 17.44
C LYS A 16 1.86 -15.39 18.27
N LYS A 17 2.12 -14.21 18.87
CA LYS A 17 1.07 -13.42 19.56
C LYS A 17 -0.03 -12.97 18.61
N GLY A 18 0.26 -12.75 17.34
CA GLY A 18 -0.69 -12.43 16.28
C GLY A 18 -1.37 -13.66 15.65
N ASN A 19 -1.34 -14.84 16.30
CA ASN A 19 -1.92 -16.10 15.81
C ASN A 19 -1.40 -16.56 14.43
N ASN A 20 -0.16 -16.22 14.09
CA ASN A 20 0.46 -16.70 12.87
C ASN A 20 1.07 -18.10 13.09
N GLU A 21 0.96 -18.95 12.09
CA GLU A 21 1.72 -20.20 12.02
C GLU A 21 3.10 -19.93 11.43
N ILE A 22 4.13 -20.57 11.99
CA ILE A 22 5.51 -20.32 11.59
C ILE A 22 6.23 -21.67 11.42
N LYS A 23 6.80 -21.85 10.24
CA LYS A 23 7.81 -22.88 9.97
C LYS A 23 9.15 -22.19 9.77
N ALA A 24 10.20 -22.73 10.34
CA ALA A 24 11.51 -22.11 10.29
C ALA A 24 12.54 -23.02 9.64
N ILE A 25 13.32 -22.43 8.73
CA ILE A 25 14.51 -23.05 8.15
C ILE A 25 15.73 -22.34 8.70
N ILE A 26 16.69 -23.08 9.23
CA ILE A 26 17.95 -22.52 9.71
C ILE A 26 19.11 -22.98 8.83
N THR A 27 19.91 -22.03 8.34
CA THR A 27 21.10 -22.33 7.56
C THR A 27 22.26 -22.77 8.47
N LYS A 28 23.22 -23.51 7.92
CA LYS A 28 24.44 -23.93 8.64
C LYS A 28 25.10 -22.76 9.38
N SER A 29 25.22 -21.61 8.73
CA SER A 29 25.77 -20.41 9.39
C SER A 29 24.82 -19.76 10.39
N GLY A 30 23.52 -19.99 10.34
CA GLY A 30 22.53 -19.49 11.29
C GLY A 30 22.64 -20.23 12.63
N LYS A 31 22.96 -21.53 12.61
CA LYS A 31 23.13 -22.38 13.79
C LYS A 31 24.21 -21.87 14.76
N GLU A 32 25.23 -21.17 14.25
CA GLU A 32 26.28 -20.55 15.06
C GLU A 32 25.77 -19.44 16.00
N PHE A 33 24.58 -18.91 15.78
CA PHE A 33 24.04 -17.77 16.54
C PHE A 33 22.69 -18.04 17.18
N VAL A 34 21.95 -19.03 16.70
CA VAL A 34 20.63 -19.41 17.21
C VAL A 34 20.50 -20.91 17.09
N THR A 35 20.06 -21.58 18.15
CA THR A 35 19.93 -23.04 18.12
C THR A 35 18.58 -23.46 17.50
N PRO A 36 18.54 -24.60 16.77
CA PRO A 36 17.28 -25.18 16.32
C PRO A 36 16.27 -25.39 17.44
N LEU A 37 16.73 -25.79 18.63
CA LEU A 37 15.90 -25.96 19.82
C LEU A 37 15.21 -24.66 20.25
N SER A 38 15.93 -23.54 20.26
CA SER A 38 15.34 -22.23 20.61
C SER A 38 14.24 -21.83 19.61
N ILE A 39 14.42 -22.13 18.34
CA ILE A 39 13.45 -21.83 17.29
C ILE A 39 12.23 -22.75 17.44
N SER A 40 12.43 -24.07 17.51
CA SER A 40 11.33 -25.05 17.60
C SER A 40 10.46 -24.84 18.84
N THR A 41 11.07 -24.48 19.98
CA THR A 41 10.35 -24.14 21.22
C THR A 41 9.41 -22.96 21.02
N LEU A 42 9.83 -21.91 20.30
CA LEU A 42 9.02 -20.71 20.07
C LEU A 42 7.99 -20.90 18.96
N THR A 43 8.33 -21.61 17.88
CA THR A 43 7.40 -21.87 16.76
C THR A 43 6.40 -22.97 17.10
N LYS A 44 6.70 -23.84 18.07
CA LYS A 44 5.99 -25.09 18.38
C LYS A 44 5.92 -26.02 17.17
N SER A 45 6.95 -26.01 16.34
CA SER A 45 7.10 -26.86 15.15
C SER A 45 8.56 -27.23 14.93
N LYS A 46 8.80 -28.29 14.17
CA LYS A 46 10.17 -28.72 13.79
C LYS A 46 10.88 -27.57 13.07
N THR A 47 12.17 -27.37 13.38
CA THR A 47 13.07 -26.48 12.63
C THR A 47 13.74 -27.30 11.54
N PHE A 48 13.66 -26.84 10.28
CA PHE A 48 14.23 -27.50 9.13
C PHE A 48 15.68 -27.03 8.91
N GLU A 49 16.57 -27.96 8.57
CA GLU A 49 18.01 -27.67 8.54
C GLU A 49 18.64 -28.02 7.18
N ASP A 50 18.42 -29.23 6.71
CA ASP A 50 19.03 -29.78 5.50
C ASP A 50 18.00 -30.32 4.52
N ILE A 51 18.38 -30.38 3.22
CA ILE A 51 17.52 -30.91 2.15
C ILE A 51 17.30 -32.44 2.35
N PHE A 52 18.30 -33.12 2.86
CA PHE A 52 18.31 -34.56 3.06
C PHE A 52 18.37 -34.90 4.56
N ASP A 53 17.32 -34.61 5.30
CA ASP A 53 17.17 -35.05 6.67
C ASP A 53 16.56 -36.44 6.68
N ALA A 54 17.42 -37.48 6.91
CA ALA A 54 17.04 -38.89 6.90
C ALA A 54 15.97 -39.26 7.96
N ASN A 55 15.74 -38.40 8.95
CA ASN A 55 14.73 -38.56 10.00
C ASN A 55 13.41 -37.81 9.72
N SER A 56 13.31 -37.10 8.59
CA SER A 56 12.04 -36.57 8.15
C SER A 56 11.34 -37.64 7.33
N GLU A 57 10.39 -38.35 7.96
CA GLU A 57 9.43 -39.15 7.26
C GLU A 57 8.91 -38.40 6.04
N ALA A 58 8.93 -39.01 4.90
CA ALA A 58 8.63 -38.68 3.52
C ALA A 58 7.61 -37.54 3.16
N GLU A 59 7.17 -36.68 4.06
CA GLU A 59 6.02 -35.81 3.81
C GLU A 59 6.31 -34.31 3.65
N ILE A 60 7.48 -33.81 3.99
CA ILE A 60 7.76 -32.36 3.85
C ILE A 60 9.03 -32.12 3.06
N ASP A 61 8.92 -32.18 1.77
CA ASP A 61 9.98 -31.80 0.85
C ASP A 61 10.04 -30.25 0.67
N HIS A 62 11.07 -29.74 0.04
CA HIS A 62 11.25 -28.32 -0.26
C HIS A 62 10.07 -27.73 -1.05
N ILE A 63 9.33 -28.56 -1.83
CA ILE A 63 8.17 -28.14 -2.61
C ILE A 63 7.00 -27.83 -1.68
N SER A 64 6.71 -28.71 -0.70
CA SER A 64 5.62 -28.49 0.25
C SER A 64 5.89 -27.27 1.14
N LEU A 65 7.13 -27.06 1.60
CA LEU A 65 7.54 -25.86 2.34
C LEU A 65 7.39 -24.59 1.51
N SER A 66 7.79 -24.64 0.22
CA SER A 66 7.71 -23.48 -0.68
C SER A 66 6.26 -23.03 -0.96
N ARG A 67 5.30 -23.96 -0.90
CA ARG A 67 3.88 -23.70 -1.16
C ARG A 67 3.07 -23.37 0.10
N TRP A 68 3.52 -23.85 1.26
CA TRP A 68 2.80 -23.71 2.52
C TRP A 68 2.71 -22.27 3.01
N ALA A 69 3.79 -21.51 2.92
CA ALA A 69 3.85 -20.15 3.43
C ALA A 69 2.96 -19.18 2.64
N ASP A 70 2.40 -18.18 3.30
CA ASP A 70 1.79 -17.00 2.66
C ASP A 70 2.83 -15.89 2.39
N LEU A 71 3.90 -15.88 3.16
CA LEU A 71 5.05 -14.97 3.03
C LEU A 71 6.31 -15.68 3.50
N VAL A 72 7.39 -15.60 2.74
CA VAL A 72 8.72 -16.10 3.15
C VAL A 72 9.55 -14.91 3.66
N ILE A 73 10.17 -15.06 4.83
CA ILE A 73 10.97 -13.99 5.44
C ILE A 73 12.39 -14.48 5.64
N VAL A 74 13.37 -13.78 5.08
CA VAL A 74 14.81 -14.07 5.27
C VAL A 74 15.39 -13.06 6.26
N MET A 75 15.73 -13.52 7.46
CA MET A 75 16.16 -12.67 8.56
C MET A 75 17.25 -13.33 9.41
N PRO A 76 18.42 -12.71 9.54
CA PRO A 76 18.95 -11.62 8.73
C PRO A 76 19.35 -12.06 7.31
N THR A 77 19.22 -11.16 6.32
CA THR A 77 19.72 -11.38 4.97
C THR A 77 21.15 -10.82 4.84
N THR A 78 22.13 -11.69 4.61
CA THR A 78 23.53 -11.28 4.42
C THR A 78 23.84 -11.00 2.96
N ALA A 79 24.95 -10.28 2.67
CA ALA A 79 25.41 -10.06 1.29
C ALA A 79 25.60 -11.37 0.54
N ASN A 80 26.21 -12.39 1.17
CA ASN A 80 26.38 -13.71 0.58
C ASN A 80 25.05 -14.36 0.21
N PHE A 81 24.04 -14.27 1.10
CA PHE A 81 22.72 -14.84 0.82
C PHE A 81 22.02 -14.11 -0.34
N MET A 82 22.13 -12.76 -0.40
CA MET A 82 21.62 -12.00 -1.53
C MET A 82 22.30 -12.39 -2.85
N THR A 83 23.62 -12.61 -2.83
CA THR A 83 24.36 -13.06 -4.02
C THR A 83 23.85 -14.43 -4.49
N LYS A 84 23.60 -15.36 -3.59
CA LYS A 84 23.02 -16.66 -3.94
C LYS A 84 21.66 -16.49 -4.62
N LEU A 85 20.77 -15.68 -4.05
CA LEU A 85 19.44 -15.46 -4.58
C LEU A 85 19.46 -14.72 -5.93
N SER A 86 20.30 -13.70 -6.10
CA SER A 86 20.39 -12.92 -7.35
C SER A 86 20.93 -13.75 -8.53
N HIS A 87 21.63 -14.84 -8.24
CA HIS A 87 22.16 -15.77 -9.25
C HIS A 87 21.36 -17.09 -9.33
N GLY A 88 20.23 -17.20 -8.65
CA GLY A 88 19.38 -18.40 -8.71
C GLY A 88 20.03 -19.67 -8.15
N LYS A 89 20.93 -19.55 -7.17
CA LYS A 89 21.61 -20.71 -6.58
C LYS A 89 20.72 -21.45 -5.59
N ALA A 90 20.64 -22.76 -5.70
CA ALA A 90 19.93 -23.68 -4.81
C ALA A 90 20.92 -24.62 -4.12
N GLU A 91 21.79 -24.08 -3.26
CA GLU A 91 22.90 -24.81 -2.62
C GLU A 91 22.53 -25.37 -1.24
N ASP A 92 21.45 -24.89 -0.64
CA ASP A 92 20.96 -25.31 0.67
C ASP A 92 19.42 -25.29 0.69
N LEU A 93 18.81 -25.87 1.73
CA LEU A 93 17.35 -25.94 1.84
C LEU A 93 16.70 -24.57 1.74
N ALA A 94 17.27 -23.52 2.36
CA ALA A 94 16.69 -22.18 2.37
C ALA A 94 16.66 -21.60 0.95
N THR A 95 17.75 -21.66 0.22
CA THR A 95 17.83 -21.14 -1.17
C THR A 95 16.97 -21.97 -2.13
N THR A 96 16.89 -23.30 -1.93
CA THR A 96 16.04 -24.18 -2.73
C THR A 96 14.54 -23.88 -2.53
N VAL A 97 14.09 -23.75 -1.28
CA VAL A 97 12.70 -23.40 -0.96
C VAL A 97 12.33 -22.04 -1.54
N ILE A 98 13.21 -21.04 -1.45
CA ILE A 98 12.97 -19.71 -2.01
C ILE A 98 12.86 -19.77 -3.53
N LEU A 99 13.75 -20.47 -4.22
CA LEU A 99 13.74 -20.58 -5.68
C LEU A 99 12.51 -21.35 -6.19
N ALA A 100 12.04 -22.35 -5.43
CA ALA A 100 10.82 -23.12 -5.74
C ALA A 100 9.52 -22.42 -5.36
N SER A 101 9.58 -21.28 -4.64
CA SER A 101 8.41 -20.58 -4.12
C SER A 101 7.76 -19.66 -5.16
N ASN A 102 6.44 -19.64 -5.17
CA ASN A 102 5.63 -18.64 -5.88
C ASN A 102 5.05 -17.56 -4.95
N LYS A 103 5.59 -17.47 -3.74
CA LYS A 103 5.14 -16.51 -2.71
C LYS A 103 6.05 -15.30 -2.67
N ASP A 104 5.53 -14.20 -2.13
CA ASP A 104 6.35 -13.03 -1.89
C ASP A 104 7.44 -13.34 -0.87
N ILE A 105 8.63 -12.79 -1.09
CA ILE A 105 9.81 -13.02 -0.26
C ILE A 105 10.27 -11.68 0.30
N LEU A 106 10.28 -11.58 1.62
CA LEU A 106 10.73 -10.39 2.35
C LEU A 106 12.17 -10.60 2.82
N LEU A 107 13.06 -9.76 2.35
CA LEU A 107 14.47 -9.73 2.76
C LEU A 107 14.70 -8.66 3.81
N VAL A 108 15.39 -9.04 4.90
CA VAL A 108 15.74 -8.15 6.01
C VAL A 108 17.26 -8.03 6.08
N PRO A 109 17.87 -7.06 5.34
CA PRO A 109 19.31 -6.93 5.26
C PRO A 109 19.98 -6.62 6.60
N ALA A 110 21.14 -7.26 6.84
CA ALA A 110 22.00 -6.95 7.97
C ALA A 110 23.46 -7.22 7.61
N MET A 111 24.23 -6.15 7.51
CA MET A 111 25.66 -6.23 7.20
C MET A 111 26.38 -4.93 7.57
N ASN A 112 27.69 -4.90 7.45
CA ASN A 112 28.49 -3.71 7.69
C ASN A 112 28.23 -2.64 6.62
N VAL A 113 28.44 -1.40 6.98
CA VAL A 113 28.18 -0.24 6.13
C VAL A 113 28.91 -0.37 4.78
N ARG A 114 30.18 -0.74 4.81
CA ARG A 114 30.99 -0.87 3.59
C ARG A 114 30.50 -2.03 2.71
N MET A 115 30.10 -3.14 3.32
CA MET A 115 29.48 -4.25 2.59
C MET A 115 28.15 -3.86 1.97
N TRP A 116 27.31 -3.09 2.69
CA TRP A 116 26.06 -2.61 2.16
C TRP A 116 26.26 -1.66 0.98
N LEU A 117 27.15 -0.68 1.13
CA LEU A 117 27.47 0.32 0.09
C LEU A 117 28.31 -0.25 -1.07
N HIS A 118 28.81 -1.48 -0.96
CA HIS A 118 29.62 -2.08 -2.01
C HIS A 118 28.82 -2.23 -3.30
N LYS A 119 29.41 -1.86 -4.44
CA LYS A 119 28.73 -1.87 -5.76
C LYS A 119 28.09 -3.21 -6.10
N ALA A 120 28.76 -4.34 -5.80
CA ALA A 120 28.22 -5.68 -6.03
C ALA A 120 26.97 -5.95 -5.17
N THR A 121 26.94 -5.51 -3.89
CA THR A 121 25.77 -5.66 -3.03
C THR A 121 24.61 -4.83 -3.55
N GLN A 122 24.84 -3.57 -3.93
CA GLN A 122 23.80 -2.70 -4.49
C GLN A 122 23.26 -3.21 -5.83
N GLN A 123 24.11 -3.81 -6.65
CA GLN A 123 23.68 -4.48 -7.88
C GLN A 123 22.78 -5.67 -7.58
N ASN A 124 23.15 -6.53 -6.63
CA ASN A 124 22.33 -7.66 -6.20
C ASN A 124 20.98 -7.19 -5.62
N VAL A 125 20.95 -6.11 -4.84
CA VAL A 125 19.71 -5.50 -4.34
C VAL A 125 18.81 -5.05 -5.49
N LYS A 126 19.38 -4.42 -6.51
CA LYS A 126 18.62 -4.00 -7.71
C LYS A 126 18.03 -5.21 -8.43
N ILE A 127 18.83 -6.23 -8.72
CA ILE A 127 18.38 -7.47 -9.39
C ILE A 127 17.24 -8.13 -8.58
N LEU A 128 17.40 -8.26 -7.27
CA LEU A 128 16.39 -8.88 -6.42
C LEU A 128 15.09 -8.06 -6.36
N LYS A 129 15.17 -6.72 -6.39
CA LYS A 129 13.99 -5.86 -6.50
C LYS A 129 13.28 -6.03 -7.86
N ASP A 130 14.05 -6.15 -8.94
CA ASP A 130 13.53 -6.39 -10.29
C ASP A 130 12.85 -7.78 -10.38
N TYR A 131 13.31 -8.76 -9.62
CA TYR A 131 12.66 -10.08 -9.45
C TYR A 131 11.41 -10.03 -8.54
N GLY A 132 11.08 -8.89 -7.94
CA GLY A 132 9.89 -8.73 -7.10
C GLY A 132 10.13 -9.03 -5.61
N TYR A 133 11.37 -9.20 -5.16
CA TYR A 133 11.66 -9.39 -3.73
C TYR A 133 11.38 -8.11 -2.94
N LEU A 134 10.74 -8.28 -1.79
CA LEU A 134 10.44 -7.19 -0.86
C LEU A 134 11.63 -6.94 0.07
N PHE A 135 11.82 -5.70 0.48
CA PHE A 135 12.90 -5.30 1.38
C PHE A 135 12.39 -4.47 2.54
N ILE A 136 12.89 -4.73 3.74
CA ILE A 136 12.74 -3.85 4.89
C ILE A 136 14.11 -3.56 5.51
N GLY A 137 14.48 -2.28 5.57
CA GLY A 137 15.82 -1.84 5.95
C GLY A 137 16.85 -1.97 4.82
N PRO A 138 18.17 -1.94 5.14
CA PRO A 138 18.70 -1.79 6.49
C PRO A 138 18.51 -0.38 7.07
N GLU A 139 18.49 -0.29 8.39
CA GLU A 139 18.43 0.97 9.13
C GLU A 139 19.80 1.64 9.21
N LYS A 140 19.77 2.96 9.38
CA LYS A 140 20.97 3.75 9.71
C LYS A 140 21.20 3.70 11.22
N GLY A 141 22.44 3.46 11.63
CA GLY A 141 22.78 3.44 13.05
C GLY A 141 24.19 2.93 13.33
N GLU A 142 24.54 2.89 14.59
CA GLU A 142 25.80 2.34 15.08
C GLU A 142 25.86 0.83 14.92
N MET A 143 26.97 0.32 14.43
CA MET A 143 27.25 -1.09 14.24
C MET A 143 28.10 -1.65 15.37
N ALA A 144 28.07 -2.96 15.57
CA ALA A 144 28.90 -3.66 16.56
C ALA A 144 30.43 -3.51 16.30
N CYS A 145 30.85 -2.97 15.18
CA CYS A 145 32.23 -2.65 14.83
C CYS A 145 32.59 -1.18 15.06
N GLY A 146 31.70 -0.37 15.65
CA GLY A 146 31.92 1.05 15.88
C GLY A 146 31.65 1.94 14.65
N GLU A 147 31.34 1.38 13.48
CA GLU A 147 30.98 2.18 12.30
C GLU A 147 29.53 2.65 12.40
N TYR A 148 29.25 3.87 11.97
CA TYR A 148 27.91 4.45 11.87
C TYR A 148 27.47 4.57 10.42
N GLY A 149 26.27 4.08 10.10
CA GLY A 149 25.73 4.19 8.74
C GLY A 149 24.63 3.17 8.47
N GLU A 150 24.26 3.00 7.19
CA GLU A 150 23.29 2.00 6.75
C GLU A 150 23.86 0.59 6.80
N GLY A 151 23.10 -0.37 7.32
CA GLY A 151 23.52 -1.79 7.42
C GLY A 151 22.96 -2.49 8.65
N LYS A 152 22.39 -1.72 9.60
CA LYS A 152 21.72 -2.25 10.79
C LYS A 152 20.39 -2.88 10.42
N MET A 153 20.14 -4.10 10.90
CA MET A 153 18.85 -4.77 10.67
C MET A 153 17.71 -4.00 11.33
N SER A 154 16.61 -3.84 10.64
CA SER A 154 15.37 -3.27 11.20
C SER A 154 14.93 -4.01 12.46
N SER A 155 14.30 -3.31 13.39
CA SER A 155 13.86 -3.90 14.64
C SER A 155 12.75 -4.93 14.43
N PRO A 156 12.63 -5.96 15.30
CA PRO A 156 11.54 -6.94 15.21
C PRO A 156 10.15 -6.31 15.19
N ARG A 157 9.95 -5.18 15.89
CA ARG A 157 8.68 -4.44 15.91
C ARG A 157 8.37 -3.78 14.57
N GLN A 158 9.37 -3.18 13.91
CA GLN A 158 9.21 -2.59 12.57
C GLN A 158 8.91 -3.66 11.54
N ILE A 159 9.62 -4.81 11.61
CA ILE A 159 9.38 -5.94 10.71
C ILE A 159 7.96 -6.48 10.91
N TYR A 160 7.52 -6.66 12.17
CA TYR A 160 6.16 -7.10 12.49
C TYR A 160 5.11 -6.13 11.95
N ALA A 161 5.28 -4.83 12.15
CA ALA A 161 4.37 -3.80 11.63
C ALA A 161 4.29 -3.82 10.09
N TYR A 162 5.43 -4.05 9.40
CA TYR A 162 5.45 -4.22 7.96
C TYR A 162 4.65 -5.45 7.51
N ILE A 163 4.85 -6.60 8.18
CA ILE A 163 4.15 -7.85 7.88
C ILE A 163 2.64 -7.71 8.12
N ASP A 164 2.26 -7.11 9.25
CA ASP A 164 0.87 -6.84 9.58
C ASP A 164 0.20 -5.94 8.51
N HIS A 165 0.88 -4.86 8.12
CA HIS A 165 0.42 -4.01 7.02
C HIS A 165 0.32 -4.77 5.68
N TYR A 166 1.30 -5.62 5.37
CA TYR A 166 1.33 -6.43 4.15
C TYR A 166 0.11 -7.36 4.07
N PHE A 167 -0.23 -8.07 5.15
CA PHE A 167 -1.39 -8.97 5.18
C PHE A 167 -2.72 -8.20 5.23
N ASN A 168 -2.80 -7.10 5.96
CA ASN A 168 -3.98 -6.24 5.98
C ASN A 168 -4.26 -5.66 4.59
N LYS A 169 -3.23 -5.18 3.88
CA LYS A 169 -3.34 -4.74 2.50
C LYS A 169 -3.83 -5.86 1.57
N ARG A 170 -3.30 -7.08 1.70
CA ARG A 170 -3.75 -8.26 0.92
C ARG A 170 -5.19 -8.65 1.22
N ASN A 171 -5.61 -8.55 2.46
CA ASN A 171 -6.99 -8.84 2.86
C ASN A 171 -7.98 -7.80 2.31
N LEU A 172 -7.58 -6.54 2.24
CA LEU A 172 -8.35 -5.49 1.54
C LEU A 172 -8.48 -5.78 0.04
N VAL A 173 -7.42 -6.27 -0.60
CA VAL A 173 -7.42 -6.66 -2.02
C VAL A 173 -8.23 -7.93 -2.30
N LYS A 174 -8.33 -8.87 -1.34
CA LYS A 174 -9.20 -10.05 -1.47
C LYS A 174 -10.69 -9.72 -1.51
N SER A 175 -11.08 -8.50 -1.16
CA SER A 175 -12.44 -7.97 -1.37
C SER A 175 -12.65 -7.58 -2.83
N LYS A 176 -12.64 -8.56 -3.76
CA LYS A 176 -12.85 -8.38 -5.21
C LYS A 176 -14.13 -7.62 -5.61
N ASN A 177 -15.01 -7.31 -4.67
CA ASN A 177 -16.27 -6.60 -4.89
C ASN A 177 -16.34 -5.24 -4.19
N PHE A 178 -15.26 -4.77 -3.53
CA PHE A 178 -15.28 -3.48 -2.87
C PHE A 178 -15.32 -2.34 -3.89
N LYS A 179 -16.27 -1.42 -3.73
CA LYS A 179 -16.47 -0.28 -4.62
C LYS A 179 -16.23 1.02 -3.87
N ALA A 180 -15.51 1.94 -4.50
CA ALA A 180 -15.28 3.27 -3.96
C ALA A 180 -15.72 4.35 -4.94
N LEU A 181 -16.22 5.45 -4.38
CA LEU A 181 -16.51 6.69 -5.07
C LEU A 181 -15.60 7.77 -4.51
N VAL A 182 -14.92 8.50 -5.38
CA VAL A 182 -14.11 9.67 -4.98
C VAL A 182 -14.57 10.87 -5.79
N THR A 183 -14.81 12.00 -5.11
CA THR A 183 -15.06 13.27 -5.78
C THR A 183 -13.82 14.16 -5.68
N ALA A 184 -13.51 14.93 -6.74
CA ALA A 184 -12.30 15.74 -6.82
C ALA A 184 -12.52 17.01 -7.64
N GLY A 185 -11.65 18.00 -7.45
CA GLY A 185 -11.65 19.25 -8.21
C GLY A 185 -12.77 20.20 -7.81
N PRO A 186 -12.78 21.41 -8.39
CA PRO A 186 -13.80 22.43 -8.10
C PRO A 186 -15.09 22.18 -8.88
N THR A 187 -16.19 22.81 -8.44
CA THR A 187 -17.36 23.03 -9.29
C THR A 187 -17.38 24.46 -9.81
N ARG A 188 -18.04 24.68 -10.94
CA ARG A 188 -18.23 26.00 -11.55
C ARG A 188 -19.71 26.28 -11.70
N GLU A 189 -20.18 27.29 -11.01
CA GLU A 189 -21.58 27.72 -11.06
C GLU A 189 -21.69 28.97 -11.93
N TYR A 190 -22.14 28.79 -13.18
CA TYR A 190 -22.11 29.84 -14.17
C TYR A 190 -23.13 30.96 -13.93
N ILE A 191 -22.65 32.18 -13.89
CA ILE A 191 -23.46 33.43 -13.89
C ILE A 191 -23.94 33.72 -15.32
N ASP A 192 -23.02 33.61 -16.28
CA ASP A 192 -23.24 33.78 -17.70
C ASP A 192 -22.25 32.86 -18.49
N PRO A 193 -22.23 32.83 -19.83
CA PRO A 193 -21.33 31.96 -20.57
C PRO A 193 -19.83 32.14 -20.31
N VAL A 194 -19.44 33.24 -19.64
CA VAL A 194 -18.02 33.61 -19.46
C VAL A 194 -17.61 33.62 -17.99
N ARG A 195 -18.55 33.94 -17.08
CA ARG A 195 -18.25 34.12 -15.64
C ARG A 195 -18.95 33.09 -14.79
N TYR A 196 -18.26 32.62 -13.76
CA TYR A 196 -18.74 31.60 -12.82
C TYR A 196 -18.24 31.87 -11.40
N ILE A 197 -18.93 31.31 -10.42
CA ILE A 197 -18.50 31.17 -9.04
C ILE A 197 -17.84 29.80 -8.90
N SER A 198 -16.70 29.73 -8.23
CA SER A 198 -15.95 28.47 -8.02
C SER A 198 -15.04 28.62 -6.82
N ASN A 199 -14.71 27.50 -6.17
CA ASN A 199 -13.64 27.42 -5.20
C ASN A 199 -12.31 27.12 -5.90
N GLU A 200 -11.21 27.61 -5.34
CA GLU A 200 -9.88 27.26 -5.85
C GLU A 200 -9.54 25.83 -5.46
N SER A 201 -9.28 24.98 -6.45
CA SER A 201 -8.86 23.61 -6.24
C SER A 201 -8.22 23.01 -7.49
N SER A 202 -7.08 22.35 -7.33
CA SER A 202 -6.43 21.60 -8.41
C SER A 202 -7.05 20.22 -8.66
N GLY A 203 -7.82 19.69 -7.71
CA GLY A 203 -8.33 18.32 -7.73
C GLY A 203 -7.30 17.23 -7.41
N LYS A 204 -6.04 17.60 -7.13
CA LYS A 204 -4.94 16.66 -6.94
C LYS A 204 -5.17 15.70 -5.77
N GLN A 205 -5.67 16.19 -4.64
CA GLN A 205 -5.91 15.37 -3.46
C GLN A 205 -6.88 14.21 -3.74
N GLY A 206 -8.07 14.50 -4.27
CA GLY A 206 -9.05 13.46 -4.60
C GLY A 206 -8.55 12.51 -5.69
N TYR A 207 -7.80 13.02 -6.65
CA TYR A 207 -7.20 12.19 -7.70
C TYR A 207 -6.17 11.19 -7.13
N GLU A 208 -5.27 11.63 -6.25
CA GLU A 208 -4.28 10.76 -5.59
C GLU A 208 -4.94 9.72 -4.67
N ILE A 209 -6.02 10.08 -3.99
CA ILE A 209 -6.83 9.13 -3.20
C ILE A 209 -7.45 8.07 -4.13
N ALA A 210 -8.01 8.47 -5.26
CA ALA A 210 -8.58 7.53 -6.23
C ALA A 210 -7.52 6.56 -6.79
N LEU A 211 -6.31 7.07 -7.09
CA LEU A 211 -5.17 6.25 -7.50
C LEU A 211 -4.73 5.26 -6.42
N ALA A 212 -4.70 5.70 -5.16
CA ALA A 212 -4.31 4.84 -4.05
C ALA A 212 -5.33 3.70 -3.82
N LEU A 213 -6.61 3.99 -3.92
CA LEU A 213 -7.68 2.99 -3.82
C LEU A 213 -7.64 2.00 -4.99
N ASP A 214 -7.41 2.47 -6.21
CA ASP A 214 -7.25 1.60 -7.38
C ASP A 214 -6.03 0.68 -7.25
N LYS A 215 -4.88 1.20 -6.81
CA LYS A 215 -3.68 0.40 -6.50
C LYS A 215 -3.91 -0.65 -5.41
N LEU A 216 -4.85 -0.42 -4.51
CA LEU A 216 -5.32 -1.40 -3.52
C LEU A 216 -6.29 -2.44 -4.12
N GLY A 217 -6.59 -2.37 -5.41
CA GLY A 217 -7.51 -3.28 -6.10
C GLY A 217 -8.99 -2.99 -5.84
N ILE A 218 -9.32 -1.82 -5.28
CA ILE A 218 -10.69 -1.39 -5.05
C ILE A 218 -11.26 -0.79 -6.32
N LYS A 219 -12.42 -1.27 -6.78
CA LYS A 219 -13.09 -0.76 -7.98
C LYS A 219 -13.53 0.70 -7.76
N THR A 220 -12.70 1.64 -8.20
CA THR A 220 -12.85 3.07 -7.91
C THR A 220 -13.49 3.82 -9.06
N THR A 221 -14.50 4.63 -8.74
CA THR A 221 -15.08 5.64 -9.65
C THR A 221 -14.64 7.02 -9.18
N LEU A 222 -14.02 7.79 -10.04
CA LEU A 222 -13.64 9.19 -9.81
C LEU A 222 -14.63 10.12 -10.50
N ILE A 223 -15.25 11.04 -9.76
CA ILE A 223 -16.02 12.16 -10.33
C ILE A 223 -15.19 13.43 -10.15
N ILE A 224 -14.81 14.07 -11.26
CA ILE A 224 -13.87 15.20 -11.22
C ILE A 224 -14.44 16.43 -11.90
N GLY A 225 -14.35 17.56 -11.19
CA GLY A 225 -14.63 18.88 -11.74
C GLY A 225 -13.53 19.39 -12.68
N PRO A 226 -13.66 20.61 -13.21
CA PRO A 226 -12.70 21.19 -14.13
C PRO A 226 -11.30 21.24 -13.55
N SER A 227 -10.38 20.48 -14.10
CA SER A 227 -8.97 20.41 -13.68
C SER A 227 -8.07 20.11 -14.87
N ASN A 228 -6.78 20.42 -14.74
CA ASN A 228 -5.76 20.13 -15.74
C ASN A 228 -5.10 18.75 -15.54
N LEU A 229 -5.65 17.92 -14.64
CA LEU A 229 -5.09 16.60 -14.34
C LEU A 229 -5.39 15.62 -15.49
N THR A 230 -4.35 14.91 -15.92
CA THR A 230 -4.48 13.79 -16.83
C THR A 230 -4.85 12.54 -16.05
N THR A 231 -6.06 12.03 -16.25
CA THR A 231 -6.55 10.84 -15.54
C THR A 231 -6.03 9.57 -16.19
N GLN A 232 -5.61 8.59 -15.37
CA GLN A 232 -5.15 7.30 -15.88
C GLN A 232 -6.33 6.47 -16.42
N LYS A 233 -6.06 5.67 -17.48
CA LYS A 233 -7.08 4.86 -18.18
C LYS A 233 -7.75 3.80 -17.30
N ASN A 234 -7.12 3.38 -16.24
CA ASN A 234 -7.60 2.30 -15.36
C ASN A 234 -8.72 2.73 -14.39
N ILE A 235 -8.85 4.03 -14.12
CA ILE A 235 -9.87 4.54 -13.22
C ILE A 235 -11.08 5.03 -14.01
N LYS A 236 -12.26 4.50 -13.68
CA LYS A 236 -13.52 4.98 -14.27
C LYS A 236 -13.73 6.43 -13.86
N THR A 237 -13.46 7.36 -14.77
CA THR A 237 -13.53 8.80 -14.51
C THR A 237 -14.77 9.40 -15.18
N LYS A 238 -15.51 10.19 -14.39
CA LYS A 238 -16.66 10.99 -14.84
C LYS A 238 -16.33 12.47 -14.67
N LYS A 239 -16.39 13.24 -15.75
CA LYS A 239 -16.16 14.68 -15.72
C LYS A 239 -17.48 15.41 -15.50
N ILE A 240 -17.48 16.39 -14.62
CA ILE A 240 -18.62 17.25 -14.30
C ILE A 240 -18.18 18.72 -14.31
N VAL A 241 -19.13 19.62 -14.27
CA VAL A 241 -18.86 21.05 -14.19
C VAL A 241 -19.53 21.67 -12.96
N THR A 242 -20.78 21.35 -12.68
CA THR A 242 -21.58 21.97 -11.61
C THR A 242 -21.79 21.03 -10.42
N ALA A 243 -22.13 21.58 -9.25
CA ALA A 243 -22.49 20.78 -8.07
C ALA A 243 -23.75 19.94 -8.32
N ASN A 244 -24.67 20.40 -9.15
CA ASN A 244 -25.83 19.60 -9.51
C ASN A 244 -25.46 18.37 -10.35
N GLU A 245 -24.54 18.52 -11.29
CA GLU A 245 -24.00 17.39 -12.06
C GLU A 245 -23.22 16.41 -11.14
N LEU A 246 -22.44 16.96 -10.19
CA LEU A 246 -21.74 16.15 -9.18
C LEU A 246 -22.74 15.29 -8.39
N LEU A 247 -23.82 15.87 -7.91
CA LEU A 247 -24.85 15.12 -7.18
C LEU A 247 -25.52 14.05 -8.03
N ILE A 248 -25.86 14.36 -9.28
CA ILE A 248 -26.47 13.42 -10.22
C ILE A 248 -25.54 12.24 -10.47
N GLU A 249 -24.26 12.50 -10.80
CA GLU A 249 -23.29 11.43 -11.08
C GLU A 249 -22.91 10.63 -9.82
N THR A 250 -22.94 11.27 -8.64
CA THR A 250 -22.83 10.58 -7.35
C THR A 250 -23.96 9.58 -7.17
N LYS A 251 -25.21 10.00 -7.35
CA LYS A 251 -26.39 9.11 -7.24
C LYS A 251 -26.32 7.93 -8.20
N LYS A 252 -25.93 8.16 -9.47
CA LYS A 252 -25.75 7.10 -10.47
C LYS A 252 -24.61 6.13 -10.15
N SER A 253 -23.68 6.52 -9.29
CA SER A 253 -22.53 5.71 -8.91
C SER A 253 -22.77 4.82 -7.70
N LEU A 254 -23.85 5.03 -6.96
CA LEU A 254 -24.27 4.20 -5.83
C LEU A 254 -24.93 2.89 -6.32
N PRO A 255 -24.89 1.80 -5.53
CA PRO A 255 -24.25 1.69 -4.20
C PRO A 255 -22.73 1.49 -4.29
N VAL A 256 -22.00 2.07 -3.33
CA VAL A 256 -20.57 1.85 -3.09
C VAL A 256 -20.31 1.60 -1.60
N ASP A 257 -19.19 0.96 -1.27
CA ASP A 257 -18.84 0.69 0.12
C ASP A 257 -18.21 1.91 0.80
N VAL A 258 -17.44 2.69 0.06
CA VAL A 258 -16.74 3.90 0.55
C VAL A 258 -17.00 5.06 -0.39
N ALA A 259 -17.29 6.23 0.18
CA ALA A 259 -17.33 7.50 -0.54
C ALA A 259 -16.34 8.48 0.10
N VAL A 260 -15.49 9.10 -0.72
CA VAL A 260 -14.52 10.11 -0.31
C VAL A 260 -14.84 11.41 -1.03
N CYS A 261 -15.31 12.40 -0.27
CA CYS A 261 -15.72 13.71 -0.77
C CYS A 261 -14.57 14.71 -0.61
N ALA A 262 -13.70 14.80 -1.66
CA ALA A 262 -12.57 15.71 -1.72
C ALA A 262 -12.76 16.81 -2.81
N ALA A 263 -13.95 16.92 -3.38
CA ALA A 263 -14.28 18.00 -4.31
C ALA A 263 -14.50 19.32 -3.56
N ALA A 264 -13.94 20.41 -4.09
CA ALA A 264 -14.19 21.76 -3.61
C ALA A 264 -15.49 22.31 -4.23
N VAL A 265 -16.61 21.90 -3.67
CA VAL A 265 -17.94 22.28 -4.13
C VAL A 265 -18.23 23.73 -3.75
N SER A 266 -18.74 24.53 -4.68
CA SER A 266 -19.19 25.89 -4.37
C SER A 266 -20.46 25.85 -3.51
N ASP A 267 -20.45 26.50 -2.35
CA ASP A 267 -21.58 26.56 -1.42
C ASP A 267 -22.78 27.30 -2.00
N PHE A 268 -22.52 28.22 -2.93
CA PHE A 268 -23.52 29.09 -3.55
C PHE A 268 -23.48 28.97 -5.06
N LYS A 269 -24.64 29.18 -5.67
CA LYS A 269 -24.83 29.32 -7.09
C LYS A 269 -25.74 30.49 -7.44
N PRO A 270 -25.67 31.06 -8.65
CA PRO A 270 -26.62 32.05 -9.09
C PRO A 270 -28.05 31.47 -9.20
N VAL A 271 -29.04 32.23 -8.72
CA VAL A 271 -30.47 31.86 -8.85
C VAL A 271 -30.87 31.73 -10.33
N VAL A 272 -30.31 32.61 -11.18
CA VAL A 272 -30.56 32.59 -12.64
C VAL A 272 -29.25 32.62 -13.38
N ARG A 273 -29.05 31.63 -14.28
CA ARG A 273 -27.97 31.65 -15.25
C ARG A 273 -28.37 32.43 -16.49
N ASN A 274 -27.66 33.50 -16.80
CA ASN A 274 -27.91 34.31 -18.00
C ASN A 274 -27.42 33.57 -19.25
N LYS A 275 -28.25 33.54 -20.29
CA LYS A 275 -27.90 32.93 -21.59
C LYS A 275 -26.85 33.74 -22.35
N ASN A 276 -26.83 35.05 -22.20
CA ASN A 276 -25.91 35.95 -22.87
C ASN A 276 -24.95 36.60 -21.84
N LYS A 277 -23.75 36.97 -22.30
CA LYS A 277 -22.78 37.71 -21.50
C LYS A 277 -23.39 39.02 -21.00
N LEU A 278 -23.36 39.27 -19.69
CA LEU A 278 -23.80 40.50 -19.09
C LEU A 278 -22.87 41.64 -19.51
N LYS A 279 -23.44 42.68 -20.24
CA LYS A 279 -22.66 43.81 -20.77
C LYS A 279 -22.53 44.91 -19.71
N LYS A 280 -21.38 45.61 -19.71
CA LYS A 280 -21.09 46.72 -18.76
C LYS A 280 -21.84 48.01 -19.02
N ASN A 281 -22.48 48.16 -20.18
CA ASN A 281 -22.96 49.46 -20.69
C ASN A 281 -24.34 49.89 -20.17
N GLN A 282 -24.82 49.34 -19.09
CA GLN A 282 -26.05 49.80 -18.46
C GLN A 282 -25.70 50.37 -17.07
N ASN A 283 -26.05 51.63 -16.85
CA ASN A 283 -25.87 52.35 -15.58
C ASN A 283 -26.53 51.68 -14.36
N ASN A 284 -27.12 50.51 -14.49
CA ASN A 284 -27.75 49.73 -13.43
C ASN A 284 -27.20 48.29 -13.45
N ILE A 285 -26.07 48.05 -12.79
CA ILE A 285 -25.61 46.71 -12.49
C ILE A 285 -26.54 46.14 -11.41
N LYS A 286 -27.49 45.29 -11.82
CA LYS A 286 -28.34 44.58 -10.85
C LYS A 286 -27.48 43.59 -10.04
N PRO A 287 -27.69 43.50 -8.71
CA PRO A 287 -27.02 42.51 -7.87
C PRO A 287 -27.27 41.09 -8.38
N ILE A 288 -26.23 40.26 -8.37
CA ILE A 288 -26.36 38.83 -8.70
C ILE A 288 -26.94 38.14 -7.47
N LYS A 289 -28.19 37.71 -7.57
CA LYS A 289 -28.81 36.91 -6.52
C LYS A 289 -28.21 35.52 -6.51
N ILE A 290 -27.80 35.06 -5.33
CA ILE A 290 -27.23 33.73 -5.11
C ILE A 290 -28.13 32.93 -4.17
N GLU A 291 -28.11 31.59 -4.31
CA GLU A 291 -28.79 30.64 -3.44
C GLU A 291 -27.82 29.51 -3.02
N LYS A 292 -28.15 28.82 -1.93
CA LYS A 292 -27.36 27.66 -1.47
C LYS A 292 -27.37 26.55 -2.52
N ASN A 293 -26.21 25.96 -2.69
CA ASN A 293 -26.05 24.78 -3.55
C ASN A 293 -26.43 23.50 -2.78
N LYS A 294 -26.55 22.38 -3.51
CA LYS A 294 -26.82 21.08 -2.91
C LYS A 294 -25.52 20.51 -2.33
N ASP A 295 -25.59 20.03 -1.10
CA ASP A 295 -24.46 19.39 -0.42
C ASP A 295 -24.44 17.90 -0.70
N VAL A 296 -23.38 17.44 -1.36
CA VAL A 296 -23.17 16.02 -1.71
C VAL A 296 -22.73 15.20 -0.49
N LEU A 297 -21.95 15.81 0.40
CA LEU A 297 -21.52 15.15 1.64
C LEU A 297 -22.71 14.91 2.57
N GLU A 298 -23.57 15.93 2.72
CA GLU A 298 -24.81 15.80 3.48
C GLU A 298 -25.71 14.70 2.88
N TYR A 299 -25.86 14.67 1.55
CA TYR A 299 -26.64 13.64 0.87
C TYR A 299 -26.13 12.22 1.15
N LEU A 300 -24.82 12.00 1.08
CA LEU A 300 -24.18 10.72 1.34
C LEU A 300 -24.17 10.34 2.83
N GLY A 301 -24.17 11.32 3.72
CA GLY A 301 -24.20 11.12 5.18
C GLY A 301 -25.58 10.75 5.71
N LYS A 302 -26.65 11.16 5.03
CA LYS A 302 -28.04 10.83 5.43
C LYS A 302 -28.30 9.34 5.34
N ASN A 303 -29.06 8.82 6.29
CA ASN A 303 -29.40 7.40 6.33
C ASN A 303 -30.44 7.09 5.23
N ASN A 304 -29.97 6.47 4.15
CA ASN A 304 -30.79 6.00 3.03
C ASN A 304 -30.31 4.60 2.58
N GLU A 305 -31.13 3.89 1.79
CA GLU A 305 -30.87 2.51 1.35
C GLU A 305 -29.53 2.32 0.61
N HIS A 306 -28.97 3.39 0.06
CA HIS A 306 -27.73 3.35 -0.72
C HIS A 306 -26.57 4.07 -0.03
N ARG A 307 -26.70 4.37 1.27
CA ARG A 307 -25.63 5.02 2.02
C ARG A 307 -24.38 4.16 2.05
N PRO A 308 -23.19 4.71 1.67
CA PRO A 308 -21.93 4.00 1.82
C PRO A 308 -21.65 3.61 3.28
N LYS A 309 -20.98 2.47 3.50
CA LYS A 309 -20.56 2.05 4.85
C LYS A 309 -19.64 3.07 5.51
N LEU A 310 -18.80 3.71 4.71
CA LEU A 310 -17.90 4.78 5.14
C LEU A 310 -18.04 5.98 4.22
N VAL A 311 -18.28 7.16 4.80
CA VAL A 311 -18.27 8.45 4.11
C VAL A 311 -17.19 9.31 4.75
N VAL A 312 -16.23 9.79 3.95
CA VAL A 312 -15.13 10.67 4.37
C VAL A 312 -15.32 12.02 3.69
N GLY A 313 -15.40 13.08 4.46
CA GLY A 313 -15.43 14.45 3.98
C GLY A 313 -14.15 15.18 4.32
N PHE A 314 -13.70 16.06 3.45
CA PHE A 314 -12.64 17.04 3.71
C PHE A 314 -13.26 18.42 3.79
N SER A 315 -12.86 19.18 4.82
CA SER A 315 -13.25 20.57 5.04
C SER A 315 -12.08 21.50 4.80
#